data_464370b4caa19f17810eb448e5dd6a81
#
_entry.id   464370b4caa19f17810eb448e5dd6a81
#
_cell.length_a   1.000
_cell.length_b   1.000
_cell.length_c   1.000
_cell.angle_alpha   90.00
_cell.angle_beta   90.00
_cell.angle_gamma   90.00
#
_symmetry.space_group_name_H-M   'P 1'
#
loop_
_entity.id
_entity.type
_entity.pdbx_description
1 polymer ?
#
loop_
_entity_poly.entity_id
_entity_poly.type
_entity_poly.pdbx_seq_one_letter_code
_entity_poly.pdbx_strand_id
1 'polypeptide(L)'
;PTLGKVATQEATDITDYSAKLHGTLNVDPDGYGHLYCGIIIAKTKDEIKERKGKYYESMSLQGKEFVVNVYGLSPNTEYYYCTWVALNQISNKYFGKTKSFTTLDGTGVPEGKEHPNTNYVAKPFSVGMQRQVYFSPGNLQYQPNATTWRFADEQYIYIGAANKNTALTY
;
A
#
# COMPACT_ATOMS: atom_id res chain seq x y z
N PRO A 1 24.82 -1.03 24.11
CA PRO A 1 24.17 0.14 24.60
C PRO A 1 23.69 0.89 23.40
N THR A 2 22.37 0.97 23.21
CA THR A 2 21.96 1.97 22.26
C THR A 2 20.61 1.69 21.67
N LEU A 3 19.76 1.26 22.57
CA LEU A 3 18.36 1.47 22.38
C LEU A 3 18.13 2.95 22.37
N GLY A 4 17.56 3.46 21.31
CA GLY A 4 17.02 4.79 21.35
C GLY A 4 17.48 5.75 20.28
N LYS A 5 18.31 5.34 19.31
CA LYS A 5 18.64 6.24 18.18
C LYS A 5 17.54 6.35 17.15
N VAL A 6 16.66 5.35 17.07
CA VAL A 6 15.51 5.33 16.15
C VAL A 6 14.32 4.63 16.78
N ALA A 7 13.12 5.14 16.55
CA ALA A 7 11.87 4.55 16.99
C ALA A 7 11.04 4.09 15.79
N THR A 8 10.48 2.89 15.87
CA THR A 8 9.52 2.36 14.90
C THR A 8 8.13 2.84 15.26
N GLN A 9 7.48 3.51 14.33
CA GLN A 9 6.11 4.01 14.47
C GLN A 9 5.11 3.03 13.85
N GLU A 10 3.82 3.27 14.02
CA GLU A 10 2.77 2.43 13.44
C GLU A 10 2.75 2.51 11.93
N ALA A 11 2.36 1.41 11.27
CA ALA A 11 2.12 1.38 9.84
C ALA A 11 0.80 2.09 9.51
N THR A 12 0.77 2.79 8.38
CA THR A 12 -0.43 3.44 7.86
C THR A 12 -0.66 3.09 6.39
N ASP A 13 -1.80 3.49 5.84
CA ASP A 13 -2.17 3.27 4.44
C ASP A 13 -1.93 1.82 4.00
N ILE A 14 -2.31 0.88 4.89
CA ILE A 14 -2.18 -0.55 4.64
C ILE A 14 -3.21 -0.96 3.59
N THR A 15 -2.73 -1.59 2.53
CA THR A 15 -3.55 -2.22 1.50
C THR A 15 -3.28 -3.73 1.47
N ASP A 16 -3.81 -4.41 0.50
CA ASP A 16 -3.54 -5.84 0.26
C ASP A 16 -2.12 -6.11 -0.27
N TYR A 17 -1.44 -5.10 -0.82
CA TYR A 17 -0.11 -5.26 -1.42
C TYR A 17 0.90 -4.18 -1.02
N SER A 18 0.53 -3.20 -0.20
CA SER A 18 1.39 -2.08 0.20
C SER A 18 1.12 -1.59 1.60
N ALA A 19 2.07 -0.87 2.17
CA ALA A 19 1.92 -0.13 3.42
C ALA A 19 2.90 1.05 3.48
N LYS A 20 2.59 2.06 4.29
CA LYS A 20 3.53 3.11 4.69
C LYS A 20 4.07 2.79 6.08
N LEU A 21 5.38 2.69 6.18
CA LEU A 21 6.08 2.39 7.41
C LEU A 21 6.84 3.63 7.87
N HIS A 22 6.64 4.00 9.14
CA HIS A 22 7.12 5.25 9.69
C HIS A 22 8.23 5.02 10.72
N GLY A 23 9.16 5.94 10.76
CA GLY A 23 10.23 5.97 11.75
C GLY A 23 10.54 7.38 12.23
N THR A 24 11.05 7.46 13.45
CA THR A 24 11.50 8.72 14.06
C THR A 24 12.92 8.56 14.58
N LEU A 25 13.80 9.49 14.21
CA LEU A 25 15.15 9.55 14.77
C LEU A 25 15.11 10.16 16.17
N ASN A 26 15.78 9.52 17.11
CA ASN A 26 15.98 10.05 18.47
C ASN A 26 17.32 10.79 18.60
N VAL A 27 18.01 10.99 17.48
CA VAL A 27 19.24 11.76 17.38
C VAL A 27 18.98 12.98 16.50
N ASP A 28 19.78 14.03 16.70
CA ASP A 28 19.73 15.18 15.82
C ASP A 28 20.46 14.85 14.52
N PRO A 29 19.78 14.84 13.38
CA PRO A 29 20.43 14.53 12.11
C PRO A 29 21.54 15.52 11.74
N ASP A 30 21.42 16.78 12.12
CA ASP A 30 22.40 17.84 11.81
C ASP A 30 23.74 17.64 12.56
N GLY A 31 23.75 16.85 13.62
CA GLY A 31 24.95 16.48 14.36
C GLY A 31 25.82 15.41 13.68
N TYR A 32 25.35 14.81 12.59
CA TYR A 32 26.03 13.75 11.85
C TYR A 32 26.09 14.12 10.38
N GLY A 33 27.25 14.09 9.77
CA GLY A 33 27.44 14.57 8.40
C GLY A 33 26.56 13.88 7.35
N HIS A 34 26.20 12.61 7.52
CA HIS A 34 25.25 11.90 6.70
C HIS A 34 24.65 10.71 7.45
N LEU A 35 23.32 10.71 7.59
CA LEU A 35 22.58 9.62 8.21
C LEU A 35 21.86 8.80 7.15
N TYR A 36 21.99 7.48 7.28
CA TYR A 36 21.19 6.52 6.53
C TYR A 36 20.12 5.97 7.45
N CYS A 37 18.87 5.98 7.02
CA CYS A 37 17.77 5.42 7.80
C CYS A 37 16.78 4.69 6.88
N GLY A 38 15.99 3.81 7.48
CA GLY A 38 15.01 3.05 6.72
C GLY A 38 14.30 1.99 7.54
N ILE A 39 13.76 1.02 6.84
CA ILE A 39 12.97 -0.08 7.40
C ILE A 39 13.57 -1.41 6.96
N ILE A 40 13.53 -2.39 7.85
CA ILE A 40 13.63 -3.82 7.51
C ILE A 40 12.26 -4.45 7.72
N ILE A 41 11.80 -5.26 6.77
CA ILE A 41 10.53 -5.97 6.82
C ILE A 41 10.72 -7.45 6.47
N ALA A 42 9.95 -8.32 7.12
CA ALA A 42 9.96 -9.76 6.90
C ALA A 42 8.60 -10.38 7.24
N LYS A 43 8.40 -11.64 6.85
CA LYS A 43 7.17 -12.39 7.16
C LYS A 43 7.21 -13.05 8.55
N THR A 44 8.36 -13.13 9.17
CA THR A 44 8.50 -13.72 10.50
C THR A 44 9.27 -12.80 11.45
N LYS A 45 8.94 -12.90 12.72
CA LYS A 45 9.61 -12.13 13.76
C LYS A 45 11.08 -12.55 13.94
N ASP A 46 11.39 -13.81 13.67
CA ASP A 46 12.74 -14.32 13.80
C ASP A 46 13.66 -13.80 12.68
N GLU A 47 13.15 -13.69 11.44
CA GLU A 47 13.90 -13.01 10.37
C GLU A 47 14.26 -11.56 10.72
N ILE A 48 13.34 -10.83 11.39
CA ILE A 48 13.64 -9.48 11.87
C ILE A 48 14.73 -9.51 12.95
N LYS A 49 14.66 -10.44 13.90
CA LYS A 49 15.70 -10.58 14.95
C LYS A 49 17.07 -10.91 14.35
N GLU A 50 17.08 -11.78 13.36
CA GLU A 50 18.31 -12.21 12.66
C GLU A 50 18.78 -11.21 11.59
N ARG A 51 18.04 -10.11 11.37
CA ARG A 51 18.33 -9.08 10.35
C ARG A 51 18.37 -9.62 8.92
N LYS A 52 17.58 -10.66 8.63
CA LYS A 52 17.48 -11.33 7.33
C LYS A 52 16.32 -10.82 6.46
N GLY A 53 15.54 -9.84 6.93
CA GLY A 53 14.44 -9.24 6.18
C GLY A 53 14.92 -8.40 5.00
N LYS A 54 13.96 -7.92 4.21
CA LYS A 54 14.20 -7.00 3.11
C LYS A 54 14.42 -5.58 3.64
N TYR A 55 15.51 -4.96 3.24
CA TYR A 55 15.87 -3.60 3.63
C TYR A 55 15.37 -2.58 2.61
N TYR A 56 14.81 -1.51 3.14
CA TYR A 56 14.43 -0.33 2.39
C TYR A 56 15.08 0.89 3.03
N GLU A 57 15.69 1.73 2.22
CA GLU A 57 16.24 3.00 2.64
C GLU A 57 15.22 4.11 2.45
N SER A 58 15.15 5.05 3.38
CA SER A 58 14.33 6.24 3.20
C SER A 58 15.07 7.27 2.36
N MET A 59 14.41 7.74 1.31
CA MET A 59 14.94 8.76 0.40
C MET A 59 14.70 10.18 0.90
N SER A 60 13.92 10.36 1.95
CA SER A 60 13.62 11.67 2.52
C SER A 60 13.50 11.60 4.03
N LEU A 61 14.19 12.53 4.67
CA LEU A 61 14.11 12.78 6.10
C LEU A 61 13.51 14.18 6.29
N GLN A 62 12.40 14.28 7.00
CA GLN A 62 11.78 15.56 7.35
C GLN A 62 11.98 15.84 8.85
N GLY A 63 12.97 16.64 9.16
CA GLY A 63 13.43 16.82 10.53
C GLY A 63 13.93 15.48 11.08
N LYS A 64 13.19 14.90 12.03
CA LYS A 64 13.50 13.60 12.62
C LYS A 64 12.63 12.45 12.11
N GLU A 65 11.65 12.73 11.26
CA GLU A 65 10.69 11.75 10.78
C GLU A 65 11.02 11.29 9.36
N PHE A 66 10.78 10.01 9.10
CA PHE A 66 10.91 9.44 7.78
C PHE A 66 9.83 8.39 7.51
N VAL A 67 9.50 8.23 6.24
CA VAL A 67 8.50 7.29 5.77
C VAL A 67 9.09 6.44 4.66
N VAL A 68 8.78 5.16 4.69
CA VAL A 68 9.12 4.22 3.62
C VAL A 68 7.85 3.58 3.09
N ASN A 69 7.61 3.74 1.80
CA ASN A 69 6.53 3.05 1.13
C ASN A 69 7.02 1.66 0.71
N VAL A 70 6.33 0.62 1.15
CA VAL A 70 6.62 -0.76 0.78
C VAL A 70 5.54 -1.30 -0.13
N TYR A 71 5.96 -2.03 -1.17
CA TYR A 71 5.08 -2.60 -2.20
C TYR A 71 5.41 -4.06 -2.46
N GLY A 72 4.50 -4.76 -3.14
CA GLY A 72 4.67 -6.15 -3.50
C GLY A 72 4.47 -7.09 -2.31
N LEU A 73 3.67 -6.67 -1.35
CA LEU A 73 3.24 -7.48 -0.23
C LEU A 73 2.18 -8.49 -0.69
N SER A 74 2.04 -9.59 0.05
CA SER A 74 0.98 -10.57 -0.16
C SER A 74 -0.29 -10.16 0.59
N PRO A 75 -1.49 -10.38 0.04
CA PRO A 75 -2.75 -10.13 0.75
C PRO A 75 -2.89 -11.01 2.01
N ASN A 76 -3.68 -10.52 2.96
CA ASN A 76 -4.02 -11.21 4.21
C ASN A 76 -2.80 -11.85 4.88
N THR A 77 -1.69 -11.11 4.92
CA THR A 77 -0.40 -11.61 5.41
C THR A 77 0.12 -10.70 6.51
N GLU A 78 0.49 -11.29 7.64
CA GLU A 78 1.18 -10.57 8.70
C GLU A 78 2.64 -10.34 8.33
N TYR A 79 3.08 -9.09 8.49
CA TYR A 79 4.46 -8.65 8.30
C TYR A 79 5.00 -8.06 9.58
N TYR A 80 6.25 -8.35 9.86
CA TYR A 80 7.04 -7.77 10.95
C TYR A 80 8.03 -6.77 10.36
N TYR A 81 8.24 -5.68 11.06
CA TYR A 81 9.17 -4.64 10.62
C TYR A 81 9.80 -3.90 11.79
N CYS A 82 10.94 -3.31 11.55
CA CYS A 82 11.50 -2.29 12.43
C CYS A 82 12.32 -1.27 11.64
N THR A 83 12.49 -0.12 12.23
CA THR A 83 13.34 0.93 11.70
C THR A 83 14.81 0.60 11.93
N TRP A 84 15.68 1.14 11.08
CA TRP A 84 17.11 1.14 11.28
C TRP A 84 17.70 2.51 10.96
N VAL A 85 18.84 2.83 11.60
CA VAL A 85 19.66 4.00 11.29
C VAL A 85 21.12 3.62 11.33
N ALA A 86 21.91 4.16 10.42
CA ALA A 86 23.36 4.07 10.39
C ALA A 86 23.95 5.47 10.31
N LEU A 87 25.03 5.71 11.05
CA LEU A 87 25.68 7.02 11.14
C LEU A 87 26.59 7.31 9.93
N ASN A 88 26.90 6.29 9.14
CA ASN A 88 27.58 6.33 7.85
C ASN A 88 27.37 5.00 7.13
N GLN A 89 27.80 4.88 5.88
CA GLN A 89 27.60 3.66 5.08
C GLN A 89 28.22 2.38 5.67
N ILE A 90 29.26 2.50 6.46
CA ILE A 90 30.07 1.38 6.97
C ILE A 90 29.72 1.06 8.41
N SER A 91 29.03 1.96 9.12
CA SER A 91 28.73 1.77 10.54
C SER A 91 27.66 0.71 10.78
N ASN A 92 27.72 0.12 11.96
CA ASN A 92 26.66 -0.78 12.41
C ASN A 92 25.30 -0.06 12.44
N LYS A 93 24.27 -0.76 11.98
CA LYS A 93 22.90 -0.27 12.04
C LYS A 93 22.37 -0.37 13.47
N TYR A 94 21.70 0.67 13.93
CA TYR A 94 20.90 0.67 15.14
C TYR A 94 19.44 0.43 14.77
N PHE A 95 18.73 -0.38 15.54
CA PHE A 95 17.39 -0.82 15.20
C PHE A 95 16.38 -0.36 16.25
N GLY A 96 15.21 0.03 15.79
CA GLY A 96 14.05 0.29 16.63
C GLY A 96 13.36 -1.00 17.09
N LYS A 97 12.31 -0.86 17.88
CA LYS A 97 11.48 -1.99 18.31
C LYS A 97 10.77 -2.61 17.10
N THR A 98 10.62 -3.93 17.12
CA THR A 98 9.82 -4.64 16.11
C THR A 98 8.35 -4.39 16.35
N LYS A 99 7.64 -4.06 15.25
CA LYS A 99 6.19 -3.98 15.16
C LYS A 99 5.69 -4.94 14.08
N SER A 100 4.38 -5.13 14.00
CA SER A 100 3.75 -5.90 12.93
C SER A 100 2.51 -5.19 12.40
N PHE A 101 2.10 -5.56 11.21
CA PHE A 101 0.82 -5.21 10.62
C PHE A 101 0.37 -6.36 9.72
N THR A 102 -0.93 -6.43 9.45
CA THR A 102 -1.49 -7.39 8.50
C THR A 102 -2.01 -6.62 7.28
N THR A 103 -1.65 -7.07 6.10
CA THR A 103 -2.21 -6.54 4.85
C THR A 103 -3.68 -6.92 4.72
N LEU A 104 -4.43 -6.11 3.99
CA LEU A 104 -5.83 -6.40 3.69
C LEU A 104 -5.96 -7.69 2.86
N ASP A 105 -7.16 -8.24 2.82
CA ASP A 105 -7.44 -9.55 2.19
C ASP A 105 -7.46 -9.53 0.66
N GLY A 106 -7.23 -8.39 0.03
CA GLY A 106 -7.25 -8.24 -1.43
C GLY A 106 -8.62 -7.98 -2.02
N THR A 107 -9.64 -7.79 -1.20
CA THR A 107 -10.96 -7.32 -1.66
C THR A 107 -10.95 -5.84 -2.01
N GLY A 108 -9.90 -5.12 -1.61
CA GLY A 108 -9.72 -3.68 -1.82
C GLY A 108 -10.66 -2.81 -1.00
N VAL A 109 -11.51 -3.42 -0.19
CA VAL A 109 -12.42 -2.72 0.72
C VAL A 109 -11.83 -2.81 2.12
N PRO A 110 -11.56 -1.70 2.81
CA PRO A 110 -11.17 -1.71 4.21
C PRO A 110 -12.22 -2.44 5.05
N GLU A 111 -11.76 -3.24 6.02
CA GLU A 111 -12.63 -3.97 6.93
C GLU A 111 -13.68 -3.02 7.54
N GLY A 112 -14.95 -3.41 7.44
CA GLY A 112 -16.08 -2.61 7.94
C GLY A 112 -16.61 -1.52 7.03
N LYS A 113 -16.12 -1.43 5.77
CA LYS A 113 -16.71 -0.54 4.76
C LYS A 113 -17.20 -1.35 3.57
N GLU A 114 -18.50 -1.31 3.34
CA GLU A 114 -19.07 -1.85 2.11
C GLU A 114 -18.66 -0.99 0.93
N HIS A 115 -18.39 -1.63 -0.21
CA HIS A 115 -18.17 -0.90 -1.45
C HIS A 115 -19.44 -0.16 -1.82
N PRO A 116 -19.38 1.15 -2.16
CA PRO A 116 -20.58 1.96 -2.38
C PRO A 116 -21.38 1.55 -3.61
N ASN A 117 -20.90 0.59 -4.39
CA ASN A 117 -21.57 0.12 -5.59
C ASN A 117 -21.43 -1.39 -5.73
N THR A 118 -22.56 -2.10 -5.76
CA THR A 118 -22.62 -3.56 -5.88
C THR A 118 -22.38 -4.08 -7.30
N ASN A 119 -22.31 -3.20 -8.30
CA ASN A 119 -22.15 -3.55 -9.72
C ASN A 119 -20.72 -3.35 -10.20
N TYR A 120 -19.78 -4.06 -9.64
CA TYR A 120 -18.35 -4.03 -10.03
C TYR A 120 -17.75 -5.44 -9.97
N VAL A 121 -16.65 -5.63 -10.66
CA VAL A 121 -15.86 -6.85 -10.54
C VAL A 121 -15.26 -6.89 -9.12
N ALA A 122 -15.56 -7.95 -8.38
CA ALA A 122 -15.27 -8.07 -6.94
C ALA A 122 -13.78 -7.99 -6.57
N LYS A 123 -12.87 -8.04 -7.54
CA LYS A 123 -11.43 -7.93 -7.31
C LYS A 123 -10.86 -6.70 -8.00
N PRO A 124 -10.12 -5.86 -7.27
CA PRO A 124 -9.43 -4.74 -7.88
C PRO A 124 -8.24 -5.20 -8.72
N PHE A 125 -7.96 -4.44 -9.76
CA PHE A 125 -6.76 -4.59 -10.58
C PHE A 125 -5.75 -3.50 -10.22
N SER A 126 -4.51 -3.88 -10.00
CA SER A 126 -3.43 -2.92 -9.82
C SER A 126 -3.06 -2.29 -11.16
N VAL A 127 -3.12 -0.97 -11.25
CA VAL A 127 -2.80 -0.19 -12.46
C VAL A 127 -1.56 0.69 -12.26
N GLY A 128 -0.74 0.37 -11.28
CA GLY A 128 0.48 1.11 -10.98
C GLY A 128 0.75 1.17 -9.49
N MET A 129 1.84 1.83 -9.13
CA MET A 129 2.20 1.99 -7.73
C MET A 129 1.09 2.74 -6.97
N GLN A 130 0.42 2.07 -6.02
CA GLN A 130 -0.63 2.61 -5.14
C GLN A 130 -2.00 2.87 -5.81
N ARG A 131 -2.23 2.40 -7.03
CA ARG A 131 -3.53 2.56 -7.67
C ARG A 131 -4.15 1.22 -7.97
N GLN A 132 -5.36 1.05 -7.49
CA GLN A 132 -6.24 -0.06 -7.83
C GLN A 132 -7.49 0.49 -8.51
N VAL A 133 -7.98 -0.23 -9.48
CA VAL A 133 -9.23 0.07 -10.18
C VAL A 133 -10.16 -1.13 -10.11
N TYR A 134 -11.42 -0.85 -9.98
CA TYR A 134 -12.48 -1.83 -10.16
C TYR A 134 -13.04 -1.67 -11.55
N PHE A 135 -13.17 -2.75 -12.26
CA PHE A 135 -13.89 -2.74 -13.52
C PHE A 135 -15.38 -2.96 -13.29
N SER A 136 -16.19 -2.21 -13.97
CA SER A 136 -17.61 -2.52 -14.05
C SER A 136 -17.80 -3.87 -14.75
N PRO A 137 -18.76 -4.69 -14.33
CA PRO A 137 -19.12 -5.93 -15.03
C PRO A 137 -19.69 -5.68 -16.42
N GLY A 138 -20.18 -4.47 -16.68
CA GLY A 138 -20.82 -4.13 -17.93
C GLY A 138 -20.29 -2.87 -18.60
N ASN A 139 -20.66 -2.67 -19.84
CA ASN A 139 -20.31 -1.50 -20.62
C ASN A 139 -20.99 -0.23 -20.09
N LEU A 140 -20.32 0.91 -20.23
CA LEU A 140 -20.92 2.20 -19.92
C LEU A 140 -22.02 2.52 -20.93
N GLN A 141 -23.19 2.86 -20.43
CA GLN A 141 -24.37 3.16 -21.19
C GLN A 141 -24.86 4.57 -20.88
N TYR A 142 -25.36 5.24 -21.90
CA TYR A 142 -26.03 6.52 -21.78
C TYR A 142 -27.52 6.39 -22.12
N GLN A 143 -28.36 6.84 -21.21
CA GLN A 143 -29.80 6.89 -21.42
C GLN A 143 -30.23 8.32 -21.77
N PRO A 144 -30.48 8.64 -23.04
CA PRO A 144 -30.76 10.01 -23.49
C PRO A 144 -31.99 10.64 -22.82
N ASN A 145 -33.03 9.85 -22.62
CA ASN A 145 -34.29 10.35 -22.03
C ASN A 145 -34.21 10.68 -20.56
N ALA A 146 -33.22 10.10 -19.84
CA ALA A 146 -32.98 10.35 -18.42
C ALA A 146 -31.69 11.17 -18.17
N THR A 147 -30.94 11.48 -19.23
CA THR A 147 -29.64 12.18 -19.14
C THR A 147 -28.67 11.51 -18.15
N THR A 148 -28.77 10.20 -18.03
CA THR A 148 -27.99 9.43 -17.05
C THR A 148 -27.03 8.45 -17.71
N TRP A 149 -25.88 8.30 -17.05
CA TRP A 149 -24.91 7.26 -17.36
C TRP A 149 -25.04 6.13 -16.35
N ARG A 150 -24.97 4.90 -16.83
CA ARG A 150 -24.91 3.71 -15.97
C ARG A 150 -23.98 2.67 -16.58
N PHE A 151 -23.59 1.71 -15.78
CA PHE A 151 -22.96 0.49 -16.29
C PHE A 151 -24.02 -0.59 -16.49
N ALA A 152 -23.89 -1.35 -17.55
CA ALA A 152 -24.69 -2.55 -17.76
C ALA A 152 -24.37 -3.60 -16.68
N ASP A 153 -25.32 -4.47 -16.40
CA ASP A 153 -25.13 -5.55 -15.43
C ASP A 153 -24.10 -6.57 -15.90
N GLU A 154 -24.04 -6.79 -17.23
CA GLU A 154 -23.06 -7.67 -17.84
C GLU A 154 -22.58 -7.12 -19.18
N GLN A 155 -21.34 -7.40 -19.56
CA GLN A 155 -20.70 -6.81 -20.74
C GLN A 155 -21.40 -7.14 -22.07
N TYR A 156 -22.00 -8.33 -22.18
CA TYR A 156 -22.56 -8.82 -23.44
C TYR A 156 -24.04 -8.44 -23.67
N ILE A 157 -24.75 -8.07 -22.60
CA ILE A 157 -26.21 -7.85 -22.67
C ILE A 157 -26.60 -6.69 -23.60
N TYR A 158 -25.68 -5.76 -23.83
CA TYR A 158 -25.99 -4.47 -24.46
C TYR A 158 -25.10 -4.10 -25.63
N ILE A 159 -24.46 -5.06 -26.23
CA ILE A 159 -23.96 -4.89 -27.59
C ILE A 159 -25.18 -5.04 -28.48
N GLY A 160 -25.77 -3.94 -28.92
CA GLY A 160 -27.06 -3.91 -29.62
C GLY A 160 -27.26 -5.04 -30.59
N ALA A 161 -28.49 -5.45 -30.73
CA ALA A 161 -28.95 -6.62 -31.55
C ALA A 161 -28.40 -6.67 -32.98
N ALA A 162 -27.82 -5.60 -33.47
CA ALA A 162 -27.23 -5.50 -34.79
C ALA A 162 -25.72 -5.24 -34.79
N ASN A 163 -25.06 -5.31 -33.64
CA ASN A 163 -23.63 -4.95 -33.49
C ASN A 163 -23.32 -3.62 -34.22
N LYS A 164 -24.27 -2.72 -34.27
CA LYS A 164 -24.12 -1.40 -34.86
C LYS A 164 -23.80 -0.42 -33.76
N ASN A 165 -22.86 0.44 -34.01
CA ASN A 165 -22.48 1.58 -33.16
C ASN A 165 -23.62 2.64 -33.10
N THR A 166 -24.85 2.20 -33.06
CA THR A 166 -25.99 3.04 -32.83
C THR A 166 -26.18 3.20 -31.34
N ALA A 167 -26.37 4.43 -30.91
CA ALA A 167 -26.76 4.74 -29.56
C ALA A 167 -27.93 3.83 -29.18
N LEU A 168 -27.64 2.90 -28.27
CA LEU A 168 -28.65 1.99 -27.77
C LEU A 168 -29.57 2.80 -26.87
N THR A 169 -30.80 2.99 -27.33
CA THR A 169 -31.89 3.47 -26.48
C THR A 169 -32.38 2.28 -25.67
N TYR A 170 -32.25 2.37 -24.38
CA TYR A 170 -32.78 1.41 -23.39
C TYR A 170 -34.12 1.90 -22.89
#